data_4129b98b7f9fdb91daae86e7e910b96f
#
_entry.id   4129b98b7f9fdb91daae86e7e910b96f
#
_cell.length_a   1.000
_cell.length_b   1.000
_cell.length_c   1.000
_cell.angle_alpha   90.00
_cell.angle_beta   90.00
_cell.angle_gamma   90.00
#
_symmetry.space_group_name_H-M   'P 1'
#
loop_
_entity.id
_entity.type
_entity.pdbx_description
1 polymer ?
#
loop_
_entity_poly.entity_id
_entity_poly.type
_entity_poly.pdbx_seq_one_letter_code
_entity_poly.pdbx_strand_id
1 'polypeptide(L)'
;MSLKKLSITVGLIIGASQVHADATNFDKFEPLAGNPGALPVYDPLESSPFVLSSPNFRQVNIVTRDTTQSFRDDSGNYDMHTVNENGPEAGRYLFSPFETGQAGIQRTDLSNMQTKTIFFSPAPGDYRSFDASRWTPWGGYLTAEESWSDPGAQTSPHGRLFEVTNPLADPADINLAHRSILPRVSHEGLAFDKDNNLYFIDERNGSHIFKYTSKNPNASTGDEYFAAGQSFVLRVGDGTEHEATGRATWIPMTDKNGSPLPGTVVVYGNEVDGRATPKLDAFLGTPYDRPEDVEIKTLHNGKQQLYIATTTNDKVFSIDLSRMEVKLFVSQATIDMATGSEAGSEFNSPDNLAIDADGNIYIVEDQPGGIEDTWFAVDEDDDGIAEAIGKWASLRTSGAEATGLYFDPFNPHLAYINVQHPGSGEDRTMMLMASPVKTDQGKHLGTQ
;
A
#
# COMPACT_ATOMS: atom_id res chain seq x y z
N MET A 1 21.56 -32.44 -27.70
CA MET A 1 22.02 -31.50 -26.65
C MET A 1 21.11 -31.69 -25.48
N SER A 2 21.69 -32.12 -24.34
CA SER A 2 20.95 -32.59 -23.18
C SER A 2 20.56 -31.39 -22.31
N LEU A 3 19.28 -31.20 -22.07
CA LEU A 3 18.76 -30.23 -21.10
C LEU A 3 19.12 -30.72 -19.69
N LYS A 4 19.97 -29.98 -19.00
CA LYS A 4 20.24 -30.20 -17.58
C LYS A 4 19.04 -29.68 -16.78
N LYS A 5 18.36 -30.57 -16.07
CA LYS A 5 17.43 -30.20 -15.00
C LYS A 5 18.23 -29.49 -13.92
N LEU A 6 17.89 -28.24 -13.67
CA LEU A 6 18.40 -27.48 -12.54
C LEU A 6 17.61 -27.95 -11.31
N SER A 7 18.25 -28.74 -10.45
CA SER A 7 17.73 -29.06 -9.12
C SER A 7 18.20 -27.97 -8.20
N ILE A 8 17.30 -27.11 -7.73
CA ILE A 8 17.58 -26.11 -6.69
C ILE A 8 17.65 -26.88 -5.36
N THR A 9 18.84 -27.04 -4.84
CA THR A 9 19.06 -27.53 -3.47
C THR A 9 19.29 -26.31 -2.61
N VAL A 10 18.32 -25.99 -1.75
CA VAL A 10 18.45 -24.94 -0.73
C VAL A 10 19.51 -25.42 0.28
N GLY A 11 20.69 -24.86 0.22
CA GLY A 11 21.77 -25.09 1.16
C GLY A 11 21.67 -24.13 2.33
N LEU A 12 21.38 -24.66 3.52
CA LEU A 12 21.41 -23.94 4.79
C LEU A 12 22.86 -23.52 5.10
N ILE A 13 23.18 -22.24 5.05
CA ILE A 13 24.45 -21.71 5.58
C ILE A 13 24.17 -21.21 7.00
N ILE A 14 24.67 -21.95 7.99
CA ILE A 14 24.67 -21.54 9.39
C ILE A 14 25.86 -20.63 9.64
N GLY A 15 25.58 -19.36 9.88
CA GLY A 15 26.58 -18.34 10.27
C GLY A 15 26.02 -17.40 11.34
N ALA A 16 26.57 -17.51 12.54
CA ALA A 16 26.63 -16.56 13.67
C ALA A 16 25.38 -15.76 14.05
N SER A 17 24.85 -16.09 15.21
CA SER A 17 23.76 -15.50 15.97
C SER A 17 23.80 -13.97 16.08
N GLN A 18 22.94 -13.30 15.36
CA GLN A 18 22.25 -12.12 15.84
C GLN A 18 20.87 -12.56 16.34
N VAL A 19 20.36 -11.91 17.37
CA VAL A 19 18.99 -12.12 17.84
C VAL A 19 18.10 -11.61 16.70
N HIS A 20 17.65 -12.54 15.85
CA HIS A 20 16.63 -12.24 14.86
C HIS A 20 15.31 -12.13 15.62
N ALA A 21 14.54 -11.09 15.31
CA ALA A 21 13.11 -11.13 15.53
C ALA A 21 12.56 -12.47 15.01
N ASP A 22 11.58 -13.06 15.71
CA ASP A 22 10.96 -14.29 15.25
C ASP A 22 10.55 -14.13 13.79
N ALA A 23 10.98 -15.06 12.92
CA ALA A 23 10.64 -15.05 11.49
C ALA A 23 9.13 -14.96 11.32
N THR A 24 8.65 -14.20 10.33
CA THR A 24 7.21 -13.99 10.10
C THR A 24 6.49 -15.30 9.80
N ASN A 25 7.18 -16.27 9.21
CA ASN A 25 6.67 -17.53 8.68
C ASN A 25 5.65 -17.39 7.54
N PHE A 26 5.33 -16.17 7.10
CA PHE A 26 4.50 -15.96 5.92
C PHE A 26 5.20 -16.33 4.61
N ASP A 27 6.53 -16.45 4.63
CA ASP A 27 7.36 -17.00 3.55
C ASP A 27 7.37 -18.54 3.48
N LYS A 28 6.71 -19.23 4.42
CA LYS A 28 6.65 -20.71 4.51
C LYS A 28 5.36 -21.24 3.89
N PHE A 29 5.31 -21.27 2.57
CA PHE A 29 4.14 -21.67 1.80
C PHE A 29 4.52 -22.47 0.55
N GLU A 30 3.55 -23.11 -0.07
CA GLU A 30 3.65 -23.71 -1.42
C GLU A 30 2.76 -22.85 -2.33
N PRO A 31 3.30 -22.26 -3.39
CA PRO A 31 2.52 -21.39 -4.27
C PRO A 31 1.25 -22.07 -4.80
N LEU A 32 0.13 -21.36 -4.76
CA LEU A 32 -1.11 -21.88 -5.30
C LEU A 32 -0.99 -22.09 -6.81
N ALA A 33 -1.44 -23.26 -7.28
CA ALA A 33 -1.47 -23.58 -8.69
C ALA A 33 -2.89 -23.35 -9.25
N GLY A 34 -3.00 -22.47 -10.25
CA GLY A 34 -4.26 -22.20 -10.95
C GLY A 34 -5.24 -21.34 -10.15
N ASN A 35 -6.45 -21.26 -10.67
CA ASN A 35 -7.51 -20.41 -10.16
C ASN A 35 -8.53 -21.25 -9.37
N PRO A 36 -8.78 -20.97 -8.07
CA PRO A 36 -9.66 -21.78 -7.25
C PRO A 36 -11.16 -21.66 -7.58
N GLY A 37 -11.56 -20.73 -8.46
CA GLY A 37 -12.94 -20.46 -8.82
C GLY A 37 -13.68 -19.57 -7.81
N ALA A 38 -14.45 -18.59 -8.31
CA ALA A 38 -15.21 -17.66 -7.50
C ALA A 38 -16.32 -18.36 -6.70
N LEU A 39 -16.61 -17.84 -5.50
CA LEU A 39 -17.77 -18.23 -4.71
C LEU A 39 -19.04 -17.57 -5.27
N PRO A 40 -20.18 -18.26 -5.27
CA PRO A 40 -21.46 -17.60 -5.51
C PRO A 40 -21.70 -16.48 -4.48
N VAL A 41 -22.42 -15.43 -4.89
CA VAL A 41 -22.87 -14.37 -3.97
C VAL A 41 -23.70 -14.98 -2.82
N TYR A 42 -23.43 -14.55 -1.60
CA TYR A 42 -24.01 -15.09 -0.35
C TYR A 42 -23.60 -16.53 -0.03
N ASP A 43 -22.50 -17.02 -0.56
CA ASP A 43 -21.97 -18.33 -0.14
C ASP A 43 -21.49 -18.26 1.32
N PRO A 44 -21.82 -19.26 2.15
CA PRO A 44 -21.35 -19.30 3.55
C PRO A 44 -19.81 -19.22 3.69
N LEU A 45 -19.06 -19.60 2.66
CA LEU A 45 -17.60 -19.52 2.64
C LEU A 45 -17.06 -18.09 2.46
N GLU A 46 -17.90 -17.09 2.17
CA GLU A 46 -17.49 -15.68 2.22
C GLU A 46 -16.96 -15.25 3.60
N SER A 47 -17.29 -15.99 4.66
CA SER A 47 -16.69 -15.81 5.99
C SER A 47 -15.22 -16.27 6.10
N SER A 48 -14.73 -16.98 5.09
CA SER A 48 -13.34 -17.44 4.94
C SER A 48 -12.94 -17.30 3.47
N PRO A 49 -12.85 -16.06 2.97
CA PRO A 49 -12.90 -15.77 1.55
C PRO A 49 -11.63 -16.17 0.79
N PHE A 50 -10.48 -16.24 1.49
CA PHE A 50 -9.20 -16.54 0.86
C PHE A 50 -8.90 -18.03 0.82
N VAL A 51 -8.38 -18.50 -0.31
CA VAL A 51 -7.60 -19.74 -0.38
C VAL A 51 -6.17 -19.38 0.00
N LEU A 52 -5.67 -19.98 1.07
CA LEU A 52 -4.33 -19.70 1.60
C LEU A 52 -3.34 -20.77 1.15
N SER A 53 -2.16 -20.38 0.75
CA SER A 53 -1.11 -21.26 0.19
C SER A 53 -0.39 -22.12 1.22
N SER A 54 -0.70 -21.99 2.50
CA SER A 54 -0.10 -22.80 3.56
C SER A 54 -1.14 -23.38 4.53
N PRO A 55 -1.05 -24.65 4.92
CA PRO A 55 -1.91 -25.23 5.97
C PRO A 55 -1.64 -24.62 7.35
N ASN A 56 -0.56 -23.86 7.49
CA ASN A 56 -0.20 -23.16 8.72
C ASN A 56 -0.81 -21.75 8.79
N PHE A 57 -1.38 -21.26 7.69
CA PHE A 57 -2.08 -19.97 7.68
C PHE A 57 -3.51 -20.12 8.16
N ARG A 58 -4.02 -19.07 8.78
CA ARG A 58 -5.41 -18.96 9.27
C ARG A 58 -5.94 -17.60 8.90
N GLN A 59 -7.25 -17.50 8.72
CA GLN A 59 -7.96 -16.27 8.49
C GLN A 59 -9.14 -16.14 9.46
N VAL A 60 -9.37 -14.94 9.96
CA VAL A 60 -10.46 -14.62 10.90
C VAL A 60 -11.04 -13.25 10.55
N ASN A 61 -12.38 -13.16 10.46
CA ASN A 61 -13.04 -11.86 10.38
C ASN A 61 -12.86 -11.10 11.68
N ILE A 62 -12.38 -9.87 11.61
CA ILE A 62 -12.26 -8.97 12.77
C ILE A 62 -13.18 -7.76 12.66
N VAL A 63 -13.54 -7.35 11.43
CA VAL A 63 -14.53 -6.31 11.15
C VAL A 63 -15.45 -6.81 10.04
N THR A 64 -16.74 -6.56 10.17
CA THR A 64 -17.75 -6.83 9.13
C THR A 64 -18.58 -5.59 8.91
N ARG A 65 -19.26 -5.50 7.77
CA ARG A 65 -20.14 -4.37 7.48
C ARG A 65 -21.21 -4.17 8.56
N ASP A 66 -21.81 -5.23 9.05
CA ASP A 66 -22.77 -5.17 10.16
C ASP A 66 -22.16 -4.53 11.43
N THR A 67 -20.91 -4.84 11.72
CA THR A 67 -20.22 -4.27 12.88
C THR A 67 -20.03 -2.76 12.71
N THR A 68 -19.72 -2.30 11.50
CA THR A 68 -19.48 -0.89 11.21
C THR A 68 -20.76 -0.11 10.97
N GLN A 69 -21.73 -0.68 10.31
CA GLN A 69 -23.06 -0.07 10.10
C GLN A 69 -23.80 0.18 11.40
N SER A 70 -23.46 -0.50 12.48
CA SER A 70 -23.97 -0.14 13.82
C SER A 70 -23.60 1.30 14.20
N PHE A 71 -22.62 1.91 13.54
CA PHE A 71 -22.21 3.30 13.75
C PHE A 71 -22.66 4.23 12.62
N ARG A 72 -22.66 3.74 11.36
CA ARG A 72 -23.04 4.51 10.16
C ARG A 72 -23.54 3.59 9.06
N ASP A 73 -24.66 3.95 8.43
CA ASP A 73 -25.30 3.13 7.38
C ASP A 73 -24.51 3.08 6.06
N ASP A 74 -23.61 4.02 5.83
CA ASP A 74 -22.81 4.20 4.62
C ASP A 74 -21.30 3.99 4.83
N SER A 75 -20.92 3.39 5.94
CA SER A 75 -19.55 2.89 6.13
C SER A 75 -19.35 1.59 5.36
N GLY A 76 -18.18 1.40 4.81
CA GLY A 76 -17.83 0.25 3.98
C GLY A 76 -16.76 0.63 2.97
N ASN A 77 -16.50 -0.23 1.99
CA ASN A 77 -15.42 -0.05 1.03
C ASN A 77 -14.12 0.35 1.77
N TYR A 78 -13.69 -0.54 2.68
CA TYR A 78 -12.44 -0.30 3.42
C TYR A 78 -11.29 -0.55 2.49
N ASP A 79 -10.36 0.38 2.47
CA ASP A 79 -9.16 0.23 1.70
C ASP A 79 -7.93 0.02 2.60
N MET A 80 -6.89 0.78 2.42
CA MET A 80 -5.60 0.56 3.05
C MET A 80 -5.63 0.50 4.59
N HIS A 81 -4.69 -0.19 5.17
CA HIS A 81 -4.52 -0.32 6.61
C HIS A 81 -3.24 0.32 7.13
N THR A 82 -3.29 0.78 8.38
CA THR A 82 -2.12 1.00 9.22
C THR A 82 -2.46 0.81 10.69
N VAL A 83 -1.49 0.40 11.50
CA VAL A 83 -1.62 0.49 12.96
C VAL A 83 -0.95 1.75 13.48
N ASN A 84 -1.24 2.11 14.73
CA ASN A 84 -0.48 3.15 15.42
C ASN A 84 0.92 2.65 15.77
N GLU A 85 1.93 3.08 15.03
CA GLU A 85 3.29 2.52 15.09
C GLU A 85 4.16 3.10 16.21
N ASN A 86 3.70 4.14 16.90
CA ASN A 86 4.45 4.74 18.00
C ASN A 86 3.53 5.20 19.14
N GLY A 87 4.14 5.69 20.22
CA GLY A 87 3.41 6.14 21.40
C GLY A 87 3.12 5.02 22.41
N PRO A 88 2.45 5.34 23.53
CA PRO A 88 2.23 4.39 24.64
C PRO A 88 1.33 3.20 24.30
N GLU A 89 0.50 3.33 23.28
CA GLU A 89 -0.44 2.30 22.83
C GLU A 89 -0.09 1.76 21.44
N ALA A 90 1.18 1.84 21.04
CA ALA A 90 1.66 1.35 19.75
C ALA A 90 1.25 -0.12 19.51
N GLY A 91 0.76 -0.40 18.30
CA GLY A 91 0.27 -1.72 17.89
C GLY A 91 -1.14 -2.07 18.36
N ARG A 92 -1.85 -1.15 19.04
CA ARG A 92 -3.18 -1.44 19.59
C ARG A 92 -4.32 -1.15 18.63
N TYR A 93 -4.19 -0.14 17.79
CA TYR A 93 -5.29 0.34 16.97
C TYR A 93 -4.97 0.19 15.48
N LEU A 94 -5.89 -0.45 14.75
CA LEU A 94 -5.89 -0.54 13.30
C LEU A 94 -6.80 0.55 12.74
N PHE A 95 -6.31 1.29 11.74
CA PHE A 95 -7.04 2.33 11.03
C PHE A 95 -7.34 1.88 9.62
N SER A 96 -8.57 2.14 9.15
CA SER A 96 -9.01 1.85 7.79
C SER A 96 -9.86 3.02 7.29
N PRO A 97 -9.55 3.62 6.17
CA PRO A 97 -10.38 4.64 5.55
C PRO A 97 -11.57 4.02 4.82
N PHE A 98 -12.54 4.84 4.41
CA PHE A 98 -13.68 4.46 3.59
C PHE A 98 -13.52 5.08 2.21
N GLU A 99 -13.39 4.27 1.21
CA GLU A 99 -13.39 4.68 -0.18
C GLU A 99 -14.84 4.81 -0.70
N THR A 100 -15.59 5.76 -0.14
CA THR A 100 -16.99 6.01 -0.47
C THR A 100 -17.25 7.46 -0.85
N GLY A 101 -18.38 7.72 -1.50
CA GLY A 101 -18.81 9.08 -1.86
C GLY A 101 -19.06 10.00 -0.66
N GLN A 102 -19.11 9.46 0.57
CA GLN A 102 -19.11 10.16 1.84
C GLN A 102 -18.04 9.51 2.73
N ALA A 103 -16.81 9.94 2.57
CA ALA A 103 -15.65 9.32 3.18
C ALA A 103 -15.64 9.34 4.71
N GLY A 104 -14.96 8.37 5.30
CA GLY A 104 -14.80 8.26 6.74
C GLY A 104 -13.53 7.50 7.13
N ILE A 105 -13.32 7.36 8.42
CA ILE A 105 -12.17 6.64 8.99
C ILE A 105 -12.66 5.78 10.14
N GLN A 106 -12.29 4.51 10.10
CA GLN A 106 -12.48 3.58 11.22
C GLN A 106 -11.23 3.41 12.04
N ARG A 107 -11.45 3.08 13.32
CA ARG A 107 -10.42 2.65 14.24
C ARG A 107 -10.90 1.39 14.97
N THR A 108 -10.19 0.29 14.77
CA THR A 108 -10.42 -0.98 15.47
C THR A 108 -9.44 -1.15 16.61
N ASP A 109 -9.92 -1.36 17.82
CA ASP A 109 -9.10 -1.72 18.98
C ASP A 109 -8.79 -3.23 18.92
N LEU A 110 -7.57 -3.58 18.53
CA LEU A 110 -7.10 -4.95 18.38
C LEU A 110 -7.07 -5.75 19.68
N SER A 111 -7.13 -5.07 20.84
CA SER A 111 -7.18 -5.75 22.14
C SER A 111 -8.53 -6.42 22.44
N ASN A 112 -9.60 -5.95 21.80
CA ASN A 112 -10.97 -6.44 22.03
C ASN A 112 -11.82 -6.53 20.76
N MET A 113 -11.24 -6.22 19.59
CA MET A 113 -11.88 -6.21 18.26
C MET A 113 -13.09 -5.29 18.16
N GLN A 114 -13.11 -4.19 18.93
CA GLN A 114 -14.16 -3.18 18.83
C GLN A 114 -13.78 -2.11 17.82
N THR A 115 -14.69 -1.87 16.86
CA THR A 115 -14.52 -0.87 15.81
C THR A 115 -15.36 0.37 16.08
N LYS A 116 -14.80 1.55 15.81
CA LYS A 116 -15.50 2.84 15.89
C LYS A 116 -15.19 3.65 14.64
N THR A 117 -16.21 4.27 14.08
CA THR A 117 -16.03 5.36 13.11
C THR A 117 -15.55 6.59 13.90
N ILE A 118 -14.31 7.01 13.67
CA ILE A 118 -13.71 8.17 14.34
C ILE A 118 -13.90 9.47 13.57
N PHE A 119 -14.03 9.40 12.26
CA PHE A 119 -14.38 10.52 11.39
C PHE A 119 -15.39 10.03 10.34
N PHE A 120 -16.32 10.90 9.99
CA PHE A 120 -17.26 10.69 8.91
C PHE A 120 -17.59 12.03 8.27
N SER A 121 -17.58 12.10 6.93
CA SER A 121 -17.86 13.31 6.18
C SER A 121 -19.21 13.91 6.59
N PRO A 122 -19.29 15.22 6.93
CA PRO A 122 -20.53 15.85 7.38
C PRO A 122 -21.66 15.82 6.35
N ALA A 123 -21.31 15.87 5.06
CA ALA A 123 -22.25 15.74 3.97
C ALA A 123 -21.64 14.98 2.79
N PRO A 124 -22.47 14.36 1.93
CA PRO A 124 -21.97 13.76 0.69
C PRO A 124 -21.20 14.77 -0.16
N GLY A 125 -19.98 14.41 -0.56
CA GLY A 125 -19.11 15.24 -1.38
C GLY A 125 -18.29 16.30 -0.65
N ASP A 126 -18.41 16.45 0.68
CA ASP A 126 -17.48 17.30 1.44
C ASP A 126 -16.09 16.67 1.52
N TYR A 127 -16.05 15.35 1.74
CA TYR A 127 -14.87 14.50 1.69
C TYR A 127 -15.26 13.22 0.95
N ARG A 128 -14.38 12.72 0.10
CA ARG A 128 -14.71 11.64 -0.83
C ARG A 128 -13.58 10.66 -1.01
N SER A 129 -13.92 9.36 -1.09
CA SER A 129 -12.99 8.27 -1.42
C SER A 129 -11.69 8.41 -0.62
N PHE A 130 -11.75 8.23 0.70
CA PHE A 130 -10.54 8.11 1.50
C PHE A 130 -9.95 6.72 1.30
N ASP A 131 -8.78 6.69 0.73
CA ASP A 131 -8.06 5.50 0.39
C ASP A 131 -6.78 5.37 1.21
N ALA A 132 -5.78 6.19 0.96
CA ALA A 132 -4.48 6.12 1.62
C ALA A 132 -4.56 5.97 3.15
N SER A 133 -3.69 5.15 3.71
CA SER A 133 -3.60 4.91 5.14
C SER A 133 -2.14 4.81 5.59
N ARG A 134 -1.66 5.79 6.38
CA ARG A 134 -0.27 5.77 6.85
C ARG A 134 -0.14 6.41 8.24
N TRP A 135 0.53 5.70 9.15
CA TRP A 135 0.94 6.30 10.43
C TRP A 135 2.18 7.17 10.25
N THR A 136 2.20 8.31 10.93
CA THR A 136 3.30 9.27 10.80
C THR A 136 4.39 9.05 11.85
N PRO A 137 5.65 9.45 11.56
CA PRO A 137 6.73 9.40 12.56
C PRO A 137 6.45 10.19 13.84
N TRP A 138 5.57 11.18 13.80
CA TRP A 138 5.19 12.04 14.94
C TRP A 138 3.88 11.64 15.63
N GLY A 139 3.22 10.55 15.21
CA GLY A 139 2.04 10.01 15.89
C GLY A 139 0.69 10.53 15.38
N GLY A 140 0.65 11.11 14.19
CA GLY A 140 -0.57 11.39 13.44
C GLY A 140 -0.95 10.24 12.51
N TYR A 141 -2.15 10.30 11.96
CA TYR A 141 -2.63 9.37 10.94
C TYR A 141 -2.93 10.14 9.65
N LEU A 142 -2.33 9.72 8.55
CA LEU A 142 -2.59 10.27 7.21
C LEU A 142 -3.62 9.42 6.47
N THR A 143 -4.53 10.11 5.80
CA THR A 143 -5.42 9.58 4.78
C THR A 143 -5.60 10.61 3.67
N ALA A 144 -6.09 10.19 2.51
CA ALA A 144 -6.20 11.11 1.38
C ALA A 144 -7.34 10.74 0.45
N GLU A 145 -7.76 11.69 -0.38
CA GLU A 145 -8.82 11.49 -1.36
C GLU A 145 -8.26 10.88 -2.65
N GLU A 146 -8.70 9.70 -2.98
CA GLU A 146 -8.58 9.08 -4.31
C GLU A 146 -9.66 9.67 -5.23
N SER A 147 -9.61 10.96 -5.43
CA SER A 147 -10.59 11.69 -6.24
C SER A 147 -10.02 13.03 -6.71
N TRP A 148 -9.44 13.06 -7.91
CA TRP A 148 -9.00 14.28 -8.54
C TRP A 148 -9.45 14.33 -10.00
N SER A 149 -10.15 15.41 -10.41
CA SER A 149 -10.64 15.58 -11.77
C SER A 149 -9.55 16.04 -12.73
N ASP A 150 -9.78 15.80 -14.02
CA ASP A 150 -8.88 16.26 -15.08
C ASP A 150 -8.67 17.79 -15.07
N PRO A 151 -7.47 18.26 -15.49
CA PRO A 151 -7.16 19.67 -15.60
C PRO A 151 -8.19 20.40 -16.48
N GLY A 152 -8.71 21.48 -15.99
CA GLY A 152 -9.69 22.32 -16.69
C GLY A 152 -11.13 22.19 -16.18
N ALA A 153 -11.45 21.14 -15.43
CA ALA A 153 -12.71 21.04 -14.71
C ALA A 153 -12.59 21.53 -13.26
N GLN A 154 -11.99 22.66 -12.95
CA GLN A 154 -11.80 23.23 -11.58
C GLN A 154 -13.04 23.17 -10.65
N THR A 155 -13.83 22.13 -10.79
CA THR A 155 -15.12 21.92 -10.14
C THR A 155 -15.03 20.92 -8.99
N SER A 156 -13.94 20.12 -8.91
CA SER A 156 -13.75 19.17 -7.81
C SER A 156 -12.90 19.78 -6.70
N PRO A 157 -13.39 19.92 -5.47
CA PRO A 157 -12.60 20.41 -4.35
C PRO A 157 -11.69 19.33 -3.76
N HIS A 158 -11.64 18.14 -4.36
CA HIS A 158 -10.99 16.91 -3.84
C HIS A 158 -9.50 16.82 -4.20
N GLY A 159 -8.93 15.64 -4.09
CA GLY A 159 -7.51 15.38 -4.31
C GLY A 159 -6.63 15.86 -3.16
N ARG A 160 -7.15 15.83 -1.94
CA ARG A 160 -6.53 16.38 -0.73
C ARG A 160 -5.89 15.29 0.11
N LEU A 161 -4.73 15.59 0.68
CA LEU A 161 -4.15 14.79 1.76
C LEU A 161 -4.56 15.38 3.12
N PHE A 162 -4.99 14.53 4.02
CA PHE A 162 -5.41 14.89 5.37
C PHE A 162 -4.57 14.20 6.43
N GLU A 163 -4.49 14.85 7.58
CA GLU A 163 -3.94 14.27 8.79
C GLU A 163 -4.97 14.34 9.92
N VAL A 164 -5.23 13.22 10.55
CA VAL A 164 -5.83 13.20 11.88
C VAL A 164 -4.71 13.44 12.88
N THR A 165 -4.69 14.62 13.49
CA THR A 165 -3.58 15.06 14.36
C THR A 165 -3.64 14.44 15.76
N ASN A 166 -4.79 13.87 16.12
CA ASN A 166 -5.07 13.23 17.42
C ASN A 166 -5.85 11.92 17.26
N PRO A 167 -5.31 10.93 16.51
CA PRO A 167 -6.07 9.76 16.05
C PRO A 167 -6.57 8.83 17.17
N LEU A 168 -6.06 8.99 18.40
CA LEU A 168 -6.49 8.20 19.55
C LEU A 168 -7.55 8.89 20.43
N ALA A 169 -7.95 10.12 20.08
CA ALA A 169 -9.00 10.85 20.78
C ALA A 169 -10.38 10.19 20.64
N ASP A 170 -11.33 10.63 21.43
CA ASP A 170 -12.73 10.27 21.23
C ASP A 170 -13.26 10.81 19.90
N PRO A 171 -14.18 10.10 19.22
CA PRO A 171 -14.67 10.52 17.90
C PRO A 171 -15.18 11.96 17.81
N ALA A 172 -15.75 12.49 18.92
CA ALA A 172 -16.24 13.86 18.99
C ALA A 172 -15.13 14.93 18.99
N ASP A 173 -13.92 14.54 19.32
CA ASP A 173 -12.77 15.43 19.48
C ASP A 173 -11.70 15.25 18.38
N ILE A 174 -11.99 14.42 17.38
CA ILE A 174 -11.06 14.18 16.25
C ILE A 174 -10.82 15.48 15.48
N ASN A 175 -9.55 15.77 15.24
CA ASN A 175 -9.12 16.91 14.46
C ASN A 175 -8.50 16.44 13.15
N LEU A 176 -9.19 16.71 12.04
CA LEU A 176 -8.75 16.41 10.67
C LEU A 176 -8.20 17.69 10.03
N ALA A 177 -6.94 17.70 9.67
CA ALA A 177 -6.24 18.84 9.07
C ALA A 177 -5.91 18.57 7.60
N HIS A 178 -6.33 19.45 6.68
CA HIS A 178 -5.90 19.42 5.28
C HIS A 178 -4.44 19.89 5.16
N ARG A 179 -3.59 19.08 4.54
CA ARG A 179 -2.16 19.37 4.33
C ARG A 179 -1.92 19.99 2.94
N SER A 180 -2.44 21.20 2.74
CA SER A 180 -2.51 21.90 1.45
C SER A 180 -1.16 22.27 0.82
N ILE A 181 -0.04 22.03 1.51
CA ILE A 181 1.31 22.22 0.96
C ILE A 181 1.66 21.11 -0.07
N LEU A 182 0.94 19.98 -0.02
CA LEU A 182 1.11 18.92 -1.02
C LEU A 182 0.28 19.21 -2.27
N PRO A 183 0.75 18.78 -3.44
CA PRO A 183 -0.03 18.82 -4.67
C PRO A 183 -1.34 18.06 -4.56
N ARG A 184 -2.35 18.54 -5.28
CA ARG A 184 -3.60 17.80 -5.47
C ARG A 184 -3.45 16.72 -6.51
N VAL A 185 -3.80 15.50 -6.14
CA VAL A 185 -3.77 14.29 -6.97
C VAL A 185 -4.91 13.35 -6.55
N SER A 186 -5.21 12.31 -7.32
CA SER A 186 -5.95 11.14 -6.84
C SER A 186 -4.95 10.33 -6.02
N HIS A 187 -5.05 10.45 -4.70
CA HIS A 187 -4.09 9.78 -3.82
C HIS A 187 -4.51 8.34 -3.59
N GLU A 188 -3.49 7.48 -3.47
CA GLU A 188 -3.63 6.14 -2.96
C GLU A 188 -2.45 5.84 -2.03
N GLY A 189 -1.41 5.11 -2.46
CA GLY A 189 -0.29 4.76 -1.61
C GLY A 189 0.49 5.95 -1.03
N LEU A 190 0.93 5.82 0.22
CA LEU A 190 1.78 6.76 0.94
C LEU A 190 2.93 6.03 1.64
N ALA A 191 4.18 6.47 1.46
CA ALA A 191 5.32 5.89 2.16
C ALA A 191 6.30 6.96 2.68
N PHE A 192 6.87 6.72 3.86
CA PHE A 192 7.98 7.52 4.41
C PHE A 192 9.30 6.78 4.26
N ASP A 193 10.33 7.49 3.79
CA ASP A 193 11.68 6.95 3.86
C ASP A 193 12.34 7.22 5.24
N LYS A 194 13.54 6.67 5.45
CA LYS A 194 14.29 6.84 6.72
C LYS A 194 14.67 8.29 7.04
N ASP A 195 14.62 9.17 6.05
CA ASP A 195 14.90 10.60 6.19
C ASP A 195 13.60 11.41 6.33
N ASN A 196 12.48 10.71 6.51
CA ASN A 196 11.12 11.24 6.59
C ASN A 196 10.70 12.06 5.36
N ASN A 197 11.16 11.72 4.16
CA ASN A 197 10.51 12.19 2.95
C ASN A 197 9.23 11.38 2.74
N LEU A 198 8.15 12.04 2.31
CA LEU A 198 6.89 11.39 1.98
C LEU A 198 6.81 11.17 0.47
N TYR A 199 6.49 9.93 0.05
CA TYR A 199 6.24 9.55 -1.33
C TYR A 199 4.75 9.28 -1.50
N PHE A 200 4.21 9.63 -2.67
CA PHE A 200 2.81 9.46 -3.04
C PHE A 200 2.66 9.44 -4.56
N ILE A 201 1.50 9.07 -5.02
CA ILE A 201 1.19 8.91 -6.45
C ILE A 201 -0.08 9.69 -6.84
N ASP A 202 -0.34 9.79 -8.14
CA ASP A 202 -1.61 10.19 -8.73
C ASP A 202 -2.15 9.02 -9.54
N GLU A 203 -3.16 8.36 -9.03
CA GLU A 203 -3.82 7.20 -9.63
C GLU A 203 -4.58 7.62 -10.89
N ARG A 204 -3.90 7.53 -12.02
CA ARG A 204 -4.44 7.81 -13.36
C ARG A 204 -3.52 7.32 -14.45
N ASN A 205 -4.07 6.83 -15.56
CA ASN A 205 -3.28 6.53 -16.76
C ASN A 205 -2.49 7.75 -17.24
N GLY A 206 -1.19 7.58 -17.42
CA GLY A 206 -0.27 8.64 -17.81
C GLY A 206 -0.05 9.67 -16.70
N SER A 207 -0.10 9.25 -15.44
CA SER A 207 0.17 10.11 -14.30
C SER A 207 1.50 9.78 -13.62
N HIS A 208 1.75 10.27 -12.41
CA HIS A 208 3.12 10.48 -11.94
C HIS A 208 3.32 10.05 -10.49
N ILE A 209 4.60 9.88 -10.15
CA ILE A 209 5.10 9.56 -8.81
C ILE A 209 5.72 10.83 -8.21
N PHE A 210 5.42 11.08 -6.94
CA PHE A 210 5.80 12.31 -6.26
C PHE A 210 6.62 12.04 -5.00
N LYS A 211 7.34 13.09 -4.58
CA LYS A 211 8.03 13.16 -3.31
C LYS A 211 7.83 14.52 -2.68
N TYR A 212 7.58 14.54 -1.37
CA TYR A 212 7.65 15.73 -0.55
C TYR A 212 8.79 15.62 0.46
N THR A 213 9.59 16.67 0.56
CA THR A 213 10.67 16.80 1.53
C THR A 213 10.37 17.96 2.47
N SER A 214 10.09 17.67 3.73
CA SER A 214 9.88 18.69 4.73
C SER A 214 11.15 19.47 5.01
N LYS A 215 11.02 20.76 5.33
CA LYS A 215 12.11 21.57 5.86
C LYS A 215 12.47 21.19 7.31
N ASN A 216 11.56 20.55 8.01
CA ASN A 216 11.74 19.98 9.35
C ASN A 216 11.40 18.48 9.35
N PRO A 217 12.29 17.60 8.84
CA PRO A 217 12.00 16.17 8.72
C PRO A 217 11.88 15.46 10.09
N ASN A 218 12.41 16.05 11.16
CA ASN A 218 12.32 15.53 12.53
C ASN A 218 11.26 16.28 13.36
N ALA A 219 10.21 16.76 12.73
CA ALA A 219 9.11 17.43 13.38
C ALA A 219 8.43 16.53 14.43
N SER A 220 7.92 17.13 15.48
CA SER A 220 7.16 16.43 16.52
C SER A 220 5.65 16.51 16.32
N THR A 221 5.21 17.25 15.31
CA THR A 221 3.80 17.41 14.92
C THR A 221 3.69 17.57 13.40
N GLY A 222 2.52 17.25 12.85
CA GLY A 222 2.24 17.50 11.43
C GLY A 222 2.26 18.99 11.08
N ASP A 223 1.84 19.86 11.98
CA ASP A 223 1.89 21.31 11.77
C ASP A 223 3.32 21.82 11.56
N GLU A 224 4.28 21.25 12.27
CA GLU A 224 5.71 21.55 12.07
C GLU A 224 6.26 20.89 10.79
N TYR A 225 5.87 19.64 10.52
CA TYR A 225 6.34 18.91 9.35
C TYR A 225 5.86 19.54 8.04
N PHE A 226 4.58 19.90 7.97
CA PHE A 226 3.95 20.51 6.80
C PHE A 226 4.02 22.04 6.76
N ALA A 227 4.69 22.69 7.72
CA ALA A 227 4.82 24.15 7.74
C ALA A 227 5.59 24.72 6.54
N ALA A 228 6.60 23.99 6.07
CA ALA A 228 7.40 24.31 4.89
C ALA A 228 8.09 23.05 4.35
N GLY A 229 8.21 22.96 3.03
CA GLY A 229 8.83 21.82 2.36
C GLY A 229 8.77 21.98 0.85
N GLN A 230 9.26 21.00 0.14
CA GLN A 230 9.37 21.04 -1.31
C GLN A 230 8.77 19.78 -1.93
N SER A 231 7.88 19.93 -2.89
CA SER A 231 7.28 18.86 -3.66
C SER A 231 8.00 18.68 -5.01
N PHE A 232 8.15 17.41 -5.40
CA PHE A 232 8.87 17.00 -6.60
C PHE A 232 8.04 15.97 -7.37
N VAL A 233 8.28 15.88 -8.69
CA VAL A 233 7.83 14.78 -9.54
C VAL A 233 9.04 13.95 -10.00
N LEU A 234 8.86 12.63 -10.15
CA LEU A 234 9.88 11.72 -10.67
C LEU A 234 10.07 11.91 -12.19
N ARG A 235 11.33 12.00 -12.62
CA ARG A 235 11.72 11.97 -14.04
C ARG A 235 12.75 10.91 -14.27
N VAL A 236 12.49 9.99 -15.19
CA VAL A 236 13.45 9.02 -15.73
C VAL A 236 13.90 9.50 -17.10
N GLY A 237 15.20 9.53 -17.35
CA GLY A 237 15.74 10.05 -18.62
C GLY A 237 15.33 11.51 -18.85
N ASP A 238 14.68 11.78 -19.98
CA ASP A 238 14.15 13.10 -20.33
C ASP A 238 12.65 13.31 -19.92
N GLY A 239 12.01 12.26 -19.39
CA GLY A 239 10.63 12.31 -18.92
C GLY A 239 9.56 12.08 -19.98
N THR A 240 9.93 11.79 -21.23
CA THR A 240 8.98 11.66 -22.34
C THR A 240 8.50 10.22 -22.59
N GLU A 241 9.27 9.23 -22.16
CA GLU A 241 8.94 7.83 -22.35
C GLU A 241 8.03 7.34 -21.20
N HIS A 242 6.91 6.70 -21.56
CA HIS A 242 6.00 6.08 -20.58
C HIS A 242 6.69 4.93 -19.86
N GLU A 243 6.50 4.84 -18.56
CA GLU A 243 7.03 3.77 -17.70
C GLU A 243 8.52 3.50 -17.93
N ALA A 244 9.26 4.58 -18.18
CA ALA A 244 10.69 4.49 -18.44
C ALA A 244 11.43 3.92 -17.22
N THR A 245 12.46 3.11 -17.51
CA THR A 245 13.41 2.59 -16.52
C THR A 245 14.79 3.24 -16.72
N GLY A 246 15.66 3.14 -15.71
CA GLY A 246 17.00 3.66 -15.73
C GLY A 246 17.19 4.86 -14.79
N ARG A 247 18.14 5.71 -15.13
CA ARG A 247 18.52 6.84 -14.25
C ARG A 247 17.39 7.85 -14.11
N ALA A 248 17.07 8.19 -12.87
CA ALA A 248 16.01 9.11 -12.51
C ALA A 248 16.50 10.34 -11.75
N THR A 249 15.64 11.34 -11.63
CA THR A 249 15.86 12.53 -10.82
C THR A 249 14.53 13.08 -10.32
N TRP A 250 14.54 13.79 -9.20
CA TRP A 250 13.40 14.51 -8.66
C TRP A 250 13.39 15.94 -9.19
N ILE A 251 12.33 16.31 -9.93
CA ILE A 251 12.14 17.65 -10.50
C ILE A 251 11.28 18.46 -9.54
N PRO A 252 11.77 19.58 -9.00
CA PRO A 252 11.00 20.38 -8.07
C PRO A 252 9.81 21.07 -8.75
N MET A 253 8.64 21.05 -8.11
CA MET A 253 7.46 21.79 -8.52
C MET A 253 7.19 22.99 -7.60
N THR A 254 7.69 22.94 -6.36
CA THR A 254 7.61 24.06 -5.41
C THR A 254 9.00 24.49 -4.95
N ASP A 255 9.09 25.66 -4.36
CA ASP A 255 10.31 26.07 -3.63
C ASP A 255 10.38 25.37 -2.27
N LYS A 256 11.45 25.59 -1.51
CA LYS A 256 11.66 24.98 -0.19
C LYS A 256 10.68 25.44 0.90
N ASN A 257 9.82 26.41 0.61
CA ASN A 257 8.78 26.86 1.52
C ASN A 257 7.38 26.37 1.09
N GLY A 258 7.31 25.57 0.03
CA GLY A 258 6.05 25.06 -0.52
C GLY A 258 5.38 25.99 -1.55
N SER A 259 5.99 27.13 -1.88
CA SER A 259 5.41 28.03 -2.89
C SER A 259 5.58 27.44 -4.29
N PRO A 260 4.53 27.45 -5.13
CA PRO A 260 4.60 26.98 -6.50
C PRO A 260 5.72 27.68 -7.30
N LEU A 261 6.52 26.93 -8.04
CA LEU A 261 7.52 27.48 -8.94
C LEU A 261 6.85 28.12 -10.17
N PRO A 262 7.52 29.09 -10.83
CA PRO A 262 7.01 29.65 -12.08
C PRO A 262 6.72 28.57 -13.12
N GLY A 263 5.51 28.59 -13.68
CA GLY A 263 5.06 27.63 -14.69
C GLY A 263 4.26 26.44 -14.13
N THR A 264 4.12 26.28 -12.82
CA THR A 264 3.19 25.28 -12.24
C THR A 264 1.74 25.66 -12.52
N VAL A 265 0.89 24.66 -12.65
CA VAL A 265 -0.57 24.85 -12.62
C VAL A 265 -1.00 24.95 -11.17
N VAL A 266 -1.67 26.05 -10.83
CA VAL A 266 -2.12 26.36 -9.47
C VAL A 266 -3.63 26.31 -9.39
N VAL A 267 -4.16 25.67 -8.34
CA VAL A 267 -5.58 25.54 -8.02
C VAL A 267 -5.86 25.99 -6.59
N TYR A 268 -7.12 26.27 -6.27
CA TYR A 268 -7.59 26.59 -4.90
C TYR A 268 -6.67 27.54 -4.11
N GLY A 269 -6.32 28.65 -4.73
CA GLY A 269 -5.49 29.69 -4.14
C GLY A 269 -4.00 29.48 -4.42
N ASN A 270 -3.35 28.50 -3.83
CA ASN A 270 -1.89 28.34 -3.99
C ASN A 270 -1.45 26.87 -4.00
N GLU A 271 -2.37 25.95 -4.17
CA GLU A 271 -2.06 24.51 -4.23
C GLU A 271 -1.64 24.12 -5.65
N VAL A 272 -0.68 23.23 -5.78
CA VAL A 272 -0.21 22.75 -7.08
C VAL A 272 -1.17 21.66 -7.58
N ASP A 273 -1.60 21.76 -8.84
CA ASP A 273 -2.23 20.66 -9.56
C ASP A 273 -1.14 19.63 -9.92
N GLY A 274 -1.10 18.53 -9.17
CA GLY A 274 -0.09 17.48 -9.34
C GLY A 274 -0.26 16.71 -10.65
N ARG A 275 -1.48 16.61 -11.20
CA ARG A 275 -1.74 15.92 -12.47
C ARG A 275 -1.37 16.76 -13.68
N ALA A 276 -1.63 18.06 -13.63
CA ALA A 276 -1.39 18.95 -14.75
C ALA A 276 0.06 19.44 -14.85
N THR A 277 0.67 19.77 -13.71
CA THR A 277 2.02 20.35 -13.67
C THR A 277 3.09 19.47 -14.28
N PRO A 278 3.17 18.14 -13.98
CA PRO A 278 4.20 17.26 -14.54
C PRO A 278 4.16 17.10 -16.05
N LYS A 279 3.03 17.37 -16.69
CA LYS A 279 2.85 17.26 -18.16
C LYS A 279 3.43 18.45 -18.94
N LEU A 280 3.85 19.50 -18.24
CA LEU A 280 4.41 20.69 -18.86
C LEU A 280 5.90 20.54 -19.13
N ASP A 281 6.39 21.11 -20.24
CA ASP A 281 7.81 21.04 -20.67
C ASP A 281 8.81 21.46 -19.56
N ALA A 282 8.42 22.40 -18.71
CA ALA A 282 9.26 22.86 -17.61
C ALA A 282 9.50 21.78 -16.54
N PHE A 283 8.57 20.83 -16.39
CA PHE A 283 8.60 19.79 -15.34
C PHE A 283 8.81 18.40 -15.90
N LEU A 284 8.15 18.00 -16.99
CA LEU A 284 8.26 16.69 -17.68
C LEU A 284 8.54 15.53 -16.73
N GLY A 285 7.54 15.20 -15.91
CA GLY A 285 7.56 13.97 -15.10
C GLY A 285 7.41 12.76 -16.00
N THR A 286 8.02 11.64 -15.66
CA THR A 286 7.80 10.38 -16.36
C THR A 286 6.38 9.89 -16.08
N PRO A 287 5.56 9.65 -17.13
CA PRO A 287 4.21 9.13 -16.95
C PRO A 287 4.22 7.63 -16.69
N TYR A 288 3.38 7.18 -15.76
CA TYR A 288 3.05 5.78 -15.47
C TYR A 288 1.55 5.56 -15.63
N ASP A 289 1.15 4.33 -15.96
CA ASP A 289 -0.26 4.03 -16.23
C ASP A 289 -0.95 3.41 -15.02
N ARG A 290 -1.78 4.23 -14.34
CA ARG A 290 -2.39 3.97 -13.03
C ARG A 290 -1.34 3.52 -12.00
N PRO A 291 -0.44 4.39 -11.55
CA PRO A 291 0.31 4.09 -10.33
C PRO A 291 -0.68 4.07 -9.15
N GLU A 292 -0.60 3.03 -8.36
CA GLU A 292 -1.49 2.74 -7.24
C GLU A 292 -0.71 2.92 -5.92
N ASP A 293 -0.21 1.85 -5.36
CA ASP A 293 0.48 1.91 -4.08
C ASP A 293 1.98 2.14 -4.21
N VAL A 294 2.55 2.65 -3.12
CA VAL A 294 3.99 2.83 -2.92
C VAL A 294 4.43 2.29 -1.56
N GLU A 295 5.45 1.44 -1.55
CA GLU A 295 6.04 0.92 -0.33
C GLU A 295 7.57 1.03 -0.34
N ILE A 296 8.18 1.12 0.84
CA ILE A 296 9.63 1.27 1.00
C ILE A 296 10.22 0.11 1.80
N LYS A 297 11.12 -0.64 1.15
CA LYS A 297 11.95 -1.65 1.79
C LYS A 297 13.30 -1.06 2.19
N THR A 298 13.71 -1.32 3.43
CA THR A 298 15.08 -1.09 3.85
C THR A 298 15.87 -2.39 3.69
N LEU A 299 16.86 -2.37 2.80
CA LEU A 299 17.71 -3.50 2.49
C LEU A 299 18.69 -3.80 3.63
N HIS A 300 19.27 -5.01 3.65
CA HIS A 300 20.25 -5.43 4.66
C HIS A 300 21.49 -4.48 4.76
N ASN A 301 21.83 -3.81 3.69
CA ASN A 301 22.93 -2.83 3.66
C ASN A 301 22.53 -1.41 4.13
N GLY A 302 21.29 -1.21 4.59
CA GLY A 302 20.73 0.06 5.06
C GLY A 302 20.35 1.04 3.95
N LYS A 303 20.42 0.64 2.67
CA LYS A 303 19.84 1.41 1.56
C LYS A 303 18.34 1.15 1.52
N GLN A 304 17.61 2.00 0.80
CA GLN A 304 16.17 1.86 0.62
C GLN A 304 15.81 1.77 -0.86
N GLN A 305 14.84 0.91 -1.12
CA GLN A 305 14.15 0.79 -2.39
C GLN A 305 12.68 1.16 -2.19
N LEU A 306 12.16 1.98 -3.10
CA LEU A 306 10.76 2.32 -3.23
C LEU A 306 10.16 1.40 -4.30
N TYR A 307 9.02 0.79 -4.03
CA TYR A 307 8.26 -0.03 -4.96
C TYR A 307 6.96 0.69 -5.33
N ILE A 308 6.54 0.55 -6.58
CA ILE A 308 5.33 1.18 -7.11
C ILE A 308 4.57 0.16 -7.95
N ALA A 309 3.32 -0.10 -7.61
CA ALA A 309 2.40 -0.85 -8.45
C ALA A 309 1.85 0.03 -9.58
N THR A 310 1.62 -0.55 -10.76
CA THR A 310 0.95 0.12 -11.89
C THR A 310 -0.03 -0.87 -12.53
N THR A 311 -1.32 -0.63 -12.31
CA THR A 311 -2.41 -1.56 -12.62
C THR A 311 -2.58 -1.79 -14.13
N THR A 312 -2.61 -0.73 -14.93
CA THR A 312 -3.03 -0.84 -16.34
C THR A 312 -2.11 -1.70 -17.21
N ASN A 313 -0.82 -1.74 -16.91
CA ASN A 313 0.18 -2.47 -17.68
C ASN A 313 0.79 -3.66 -16.93
N ASP A 314 0.16 -4.10 -15.85
CA ASP A 314 0.53 -5.31 -15.11
C ASP A 314 2.01 -5.30 -14.67
N LYS A 315 2.43 -4.21 -13.99
CA LYS A 315 3.84 -4.02 -13.61
C LYS A 315 3.98 -3.51 -12.20
N VAL A 316 5.08 -3.91 -11.58
CA VAL A 316 5.61 -3.27 -10.38
C VAL A 316 7.02 -2.76 -10.69
N PHE A 317 7.30 -1.52 -10.31
CA PHE A 317 8.61 -0.91 -10.47
C PHE A 317 9.33 -0.81 -9.14
N SER A 318 10.66 -0.83 -9.16
CA SER A 318 11.51 -0.52 -8.01
C SER A 318 12.39 0.70 -8.30
N ILE A 319 12.70 1.48 -7.26
CA ILE A 319 13.59 2.63 -7.33
C ILE A 319 14.67 2.50 -6.27
N ASP A 320 15.93 2.32 -6.64
CA ASP A 320 17.06 2.47 -5.71
C ASP A 320 17.19 3.96 -5.35
N LEU A 321 16.72 4.33 -4.14
CA LEU A 321 16.73 5.73 -3.68
C LEU A 321 18.14 6.31 -3.53
N SER A 322 19.16 5.45 -3.39
CA SER A 322 20.55 5.88 -3.24
C SER A 322 21.23 6.17 -4.58
N ARG A 323 20.85 5.45 -5.64
CA ARG A 323 21.40 5.58 -7.00
C ARG A 323 20.49 6.39 -7.91
N MET A 324 19.24 6.57 -7.50
CA MET A 324 18.18 7.12 -8.33
C MET A 324 18.08 6.36 -9.65
N GLU A 325 17.80 5.08 -9.56
CA GLU A 325 17.66 4.18 -10.69
C GLU A 325 16.33 3.43 -10.59
N VAL A 326 15.51 3.51 -11.62
CA VAL A 326 14.22 2.81 -11.74
C VAL A 326 14.44 1.52 -12.51
N LYS A 327 13.87 0.42 -12.01
CA LYS A 327 13.87 -0.89 -12.66
C LYS A 327 12.46 -1.43 -12.75
N LEU A 328 12.24 -2.34 -13.68
CA LEU A 328 11.04 -3.18 -13.71
C LEU A 328 11.25 -4.31 -12.70
N PHE A 329 10.45 -4.32 -11.63
CA PHE A 329 10.57 -5.29 -10.54
C PHE A 329 9.81 -6.58 -10.86
N VAL A 330 8.52 -6.49 -11.17
CA VAL A 330 7.66 -7.62 -11.56
C VAL A 330 6.85 -7.25 -12.79
N SER A 331 6.60 -8.22 -13.65
CA SER A 331 5.69 -8.14 -14.79
C SER A 331 5.17 -9.53 -15.17
N GLN A 332 4.33 -9.60 -16.16
CA GLN A 332 3.84 -10.88 -16.72
C GLN A 332 4.96 -11.81 -17.23
N ALA A 333 6.15 -11.27 -17.52
CA ALA A 333 7.33 -12.07 -17.91
C ALA A 333 8.09 -12.66 -16.72
N THR A 334 7.75 -12.27 -15.47
CA THR A 334 8.38 -12.82 -14.26
C THR A 334 7.98 -14.29 -14.08
N ILE A 335 8.89 -15.12 -13.60
CA ILE A 335 8.67 -16.56 -13.46
C ILE A 335 7.69 -16.85 -12.32
N ASP A 336 6.64 -17.59 -12.60
CA ASP A 336 5.74 -18.15 -11.57
C ASP A 336 6.38 -19.39 -10.92
N MET A 337 6.51 -19.34 -9.61
CA MET A 337 7.12 -20.38 -8.78
C MET A 337 6.34 -21.71 -8.86
N ALA A 338 5.02 -21.68 -9.06
CA ALA A 338 4.19 -22.88 -9.14
C ALA A 338 4.42 -23.65 -10.43
N THR A 339 4.63 -22.96 -11.54
CA THR A 339 4.72 -23.53 -12.89
C THR A 339 6.14 -23.61 -13.43
N GLY A 340 7.04 -22.73 -12.96
CA GLY A 340 8.39 -22.55 -13.51
C GLY A 340 8.41 -21.91 -14.92
N SER A 341 7.32 -21.29 -15.33
CA SER A 341 7.17 -20.54 -16.56
C SER A 341 6.84 -19.08 -16.27
N GLU A 342 6.83 -18.21 -17.28
CA GLU A 342 6.33 -16.84 -17.12
C GLU A 342 4.90 -16.86 -16.55
N ALA A 343 4.60 -15.94 -15.63
CA ALA A 343 3.28 -15.82 -15.01
C ALA A 343 2.19 -15.50 -16.07
N GLY A 344 2.57 -14.74 -17.09
CA GLY A 344 1.63 -14.35 -18.15
C GLY A 344 0.45 -13.58 -17.59
N SER A 345 -0.73 -13.80 -18.16
CA SER A 345 -1.97 -13.13 -17.74
C SER A 345 -2.53 -13.62 -16.39
N GLU A 346 -1.86 -14.55 -15.71
CA GLU A 346 -2.21 -14.90 -14.33
C GLU A 346 -1.78 -13.79 -13.35
N PHE A 347 -0.74 -13.01 -13.69
CA PHE A 347 -0.36 -11.79 -12.97
C PHE A 347 -0.93 -10.59 -13.72
N ASN A 348 -1.88 -9.91 -13.12
CA ASN A 348 -2.46 -8.72 -13.72
C ASN A 348 -2.99 -7.75 -12.65
N SER A 349 -3.22 -6.51 -13.06
CA SER A 349 -3.78 -5.44 -12.23
C SER A 349 -3.13 -5.35 -10.82
N PRO A 350 -1.79 -5.30 -10.69
CA PRO A 350 -1.16 -5.09 -9.38
C PRO A 350 -1.57 -3.73 -8.83
N ASP A 351 -2.00 -3.75 -7.59
CA ASP A 351 -2.58 -2.61 -6.91
C ASP A 351 -1.83 -2.34 -5.60
N ASN A 352 -2.24 -2.93 -4.48
CA ASN A 352 -1.59 -2.68 -3.21
C ASN A 352 -0.28 -3.48 -3.04
N LEU A 353 0.64 -2.91 -2.30
CA LEU A 353 1.92 -3.50 -1.94
C LEU A 353 2.03 -3.65 -0.43
N ALA A 354 2.65 -4.72 0.03
CA ALA A 354 2.95 -4.88 1.44
C ALA A 354 4.34 -5.48 1.65
N ILE A 355 4.97 -5.10 2.75
CA ILE A 355 6.30 -5.60 3.12
C ILE A 355 6.21 -6.18 4.53
N ASP A 356 6.60 -7.45 4.69
CA ASP A 356 6.63 -8.07 6.01
C ASP A 356 7.90 -7.70 6.80
N ALA A 357 7.99 -8.15 8.05
CA ALA A 357 9.11 -7.83 8.92
C ALA A 357 10.45 -8.47 8.46
N ASP A 358 10.40 -9.49 7.61
CA ASP A 358 11.59 -10.10 7.00
C ASP A 358 12.00 -9.37 5.70
N GLY A 359 11.19 -8.38 5.26
CA GLY A 359 11.42 -7.60 4.05
C GLY A 359 10.95 -8.29 2.77
N ASN A 360 10.10 -9.30 2.87
CA ASN A 360 9.46 -9.90 1.71
C ASN A 360 8.38 -8.98 1.15
N ILE A 361 8.20 -8.99 -0.16
CA ILE A 361 7.27 -8.12 -0.87
C ILE A 361 6.07 -8.92 -1.33
N TYR A 362 4.88 -8.38 -1.05
CA TYR A 362 3.61 -8.94 -1.46
C TYR A 362 2.90 -7.93 -2.36
N ILE A 363 2.23 -8.44 -3.39
CA ILE A 363 1.52 -7.66 -4.41
C ILE A 363 0.10 -8.17 -4.43
N VAL A 364 -0.86 -7.30 -4.16
CA VAL A 364 -2.29 -7.59 -4.23
C VAL A 364 -2.81 -7.11 -5.57
N GLU A 365 -3.68 -7.87 -6.20
CA GLU A 365 -4.32 -7.53 -7.47
C GLU A 365 -5.68 -6.88 -7.25
N ASP A 366 -6.03 -5.91 -8.10
CA ASP A 366 -7.40 -5.42 -8.32
C ASP A 366 -7.94 -6.00 -9.63
N GLN A 367 -8.83 -6.99 -9.53
CA GLN A 367 -9.48 -7.62 -10.69
C GLN A 367 -11.01 -7.60 -10.54
N PRO A 368 -11.68 -6.48 -10.78
CA PRO A 368 -13.12 -6.36 -10.58
C PRO A 368 -13.90 -7.49 -11.26
N GLY A 369 -14.54 -8.33 -10.44
CA GLY A 369 -15.36 -9.46 -10.89
C GLY A 369 -14.59 -10.72 -11.26
N GLY A 370 -13.29 -10.77 -10.99
CA GLY A 370 -12.39 -11.93 -11.16
C GLY A 370 -12.15 -12.69 -9.87
N ILE A 371 -11.07 -13.44 -9.85
CA ILE A 371 -10.39 -13.94 -8.67
C ILE A 371 -9.13 -13.13 -8.53
N GLU A 372 -8.92 -12.61 -7.36
CA GLU A 372 -7.80 -11.74 -7.10
C GLU A 372 -6.74 -12.50 -6.33
N ASP A 373 -5.55 -12.48 -6.85
CA ASP A 373 -4.42 -13.16 -6.28
C ASP A 373 -3.56 -12.16 -5.49
N THR A 374 -3.04 -12.62 -4.37
CA THR A 374 -1.94 -11.95 -3.68
C THR A 374 -0.68 -12.72 -4.00
N TRP A 375 0.30 -12.05 -4.58
CA TRP A 375 1.56 -12.63 -4.98
C TRP A 375 2.67 -12.30 -3.98
N PHE A 376 3.55 -13.27 -3.78
CA PHE A 376 4.81 -13.11 -3.07
C PHE A 376 5.93 -12.96 -4.10
N ALA A 377 6.73 -11.90 -3.99
CA ALA A 377 7.83 -11.66 -4.91
C ALA A 377 9.18 -12.04 -4.28
N VAL A 378 10.02 -12.70 -5.05
CA VAL A 378 11.37 -13.12 -4.66
C VAL A 378 12.39 -12.21 -5.32
N ASP A 379 13.19 -11.50 -4.52
CA ASP A 379 14.35 -10.71 -4.93
C ASP A 379 15.50 -11.10 -3.98
N GLU A 380 16.20 -12.20 -4.31
CA GLU A 380 17.20 -12.82 -3.44
C GLU A 380 18.48 -11.99 -3.27
N ASP A 381 18.83 -11.21 -4.31
CA ASP A 381 20.07 -10.43 -4.31
C ASP A 381 19.86 -8.94 -4.02
N ASP A 382 18.61 -8.54 -3.69
CA ASP A 382 18.22 -7.16 -3.38
C ASP A 382 18.58 -6.17 -4.50
N ASP A 383 18.53 -6.63 -5.75
CA ASP A 383 18.88 -5.79 -6.89
C ASP A 383 17.71 -4.95 -7.41
N GLY A 384 16.50 -5.25 -6.98
CA GLY A 384 15.27 -4.57 -7.36
C GLY A 384 14.63 -5.13 -8.64
N ILE A 385 14.92 -6.39 -8.99
CA ILE A 385 14.27 -7.17 -10.04
C ILE A 385 13.91 -8.53 -9.43
N ALA A 386 12.64 -8.89 -9.41
CA ALA A 386 12.22 -10.17 -8.87
C ALA A 386 12.60 -11.32 -9.80
N GLU A 387 13.26 -12.35 -9.27
CA GLU A 387 13.56 -13.59 -9.99
C GLU A 387 12.31 -14.42 -10.23
N ALA A 388 11.35 -14.37 -9.30
CA ALA A 388 10.13 -15.14 -9.38
C ALA A 388 9.02 -14.51 -8.53
N ILE A 389 7.77 -14.90 -8.85
CA ILE A 389 6.59 -14.62 -8.03
C ILE A 389 5.82 -15.91 -7.76
N GLY A 390 5.07 -15.95 -6.68
CA GLY A 390 4.23 -17.12 -6.36
C GLY A 390 2.93 -16.70 -5.71
N LYS A 391 1.80 -17.28 -6.12
CA LYS A 391 0.49 -17.00 -5.53
C LYS A 391 0.46 -17.41 -4.06
N TRP A 392 0.38 -16.41 -3.18
CA TRP A 392 0.39 -16.56 -1.74
C TRP A 392 -1.01 -16.76 -1.15
N ALA A 393 -1.99 -16.06 -1.72
CA ALA A 393 -3.40 -16.21 -1.40
C ALA A 393 -4.25 -15.88 -2.62
N SER A 394 -5.51 -16.38 -2.66
CA SER A 394 -6.48 -16.03 -3.70
C SER A 394 -7.81 -15.68 -3.05
N LEU A 395 -8.32 -14.49 -3.29
CA LEU A 395 -9.65 -14.07 -2.90
C LEU A 395 -10.69 -14.72 -3.80
N ARG A 396 -11.74 -15.30 -3.22
CA ARG A 396 -12.79 -16.01 -3.95
C ARG A 396 -14.16 -15.33 -3.94
N THR A 397 -14.31 -14.26 -3.19
CA THR A 397 -15.59 -13.58 -3.03
C THR A 397 -16.00 -12.91 -4.33
N SER A 398 -17.17 -13.27 -4.85
CA SER A 398 -17.66 -12.74 -6.14
C SER A 398 -17.89 -11.23 -6.07
N GLY A 399 -17.28 -10.49 -7.01
CA GLY A 399 -17.38 -9.04 -7.15
C GLY A 399 -16.65 -8.24 -6.09
N ALA A 400 -15.88 -8.91 -5.24
CA ALA A 400 -15.05 -8.25 -4.25
C ALA A 400 -13.68 -7.90 -4.81
N GLU A 401 -12.99 -7.05 -4.08
CA GLU A 401 -11.61 -6.66 -4.24
C GLU A 401 -10.84 -6.94 -2.95
N ALA A 402 -9.62 -7.43 -3.07
CA ALA A 402 -8.69 -7.58 -1.96
C ALA A 402 -7.86 -6.30 -1.84
N THR A 403 -7.93 -5.59 -0.70
CA THR A 403 -7.21 -4.32 -0.53
C THR A 403 -6.48 -4.25 0.79
N GLY A 404 -5.53 -3.34 0.88
CA GLY A 404 -4.92 -2.92 2.13
C GLY A 404 -4.17 -4.02 2.89
N LEU A 405 -3.50 -4.95 2.21
CA LEU A 405 -2.66 -5.92 2.91
C LEU A 405 -1.62 -5.19 3.75
N TYR A 406 -1.59 -5.48 5.05
CA TYR A 406 -0.69 -4.83 6.01
C TYR A 406 -0.18 -5.84 7.02
N PHE A 407 1.13 -5.98 7.13
CA PHE A 407 1.78 -6.83 8.13
C PHE A 407 1.97 -6.06 9.45
N ASP A 408 1.56 -6.68 10.56
CA ASP A 408 1.64 -6.06 11.88
C ASP A 408 3.11 -5.91 12.32
N PRO A 409 3.62 -4.68 12.49
CA PRO A 409 5.03 -4.47 12.85
C PRO A 409 5.36 -4.87 14.29
N PHE A 410 4.36 -5.14 15.15
CA PHE A 410 4.53 -5.55 16.54
C PHE A 410 4.32 -7.05 16.73
N ASN A 411 3.63 -7.70 15.80
CA ASN A 411 3.44 -9.15 15.80
C ASN A 411 3.69 -9.70 14.38
N PRO A 412 4.90 -10.16 14.07
CA PRO A 412 5.28 -10.57 12.72
C PRO A 412 4.52 -11.78 12.18
N HIS A 413 3.66 -12.40 13.02
CA HIS A 413 2.78 -13.51 12.62
C HIS A 413 1.37 -13.07 12.26
N LEU A 414 1.08 -11.77 12.26
CA LEU A 414 -0.22 -11.21 11.91
C LEU A 414 -0.12 -10.32 10.67
N ALA A 415 -1.17 -10.38 9.87
CA ALA A 415 -1.43 -9.43 8.79
C ALA A 415 -2.91 -9.12 8.74
N TYR A 416 -3.27 -8.00 8.12
CA TYR A 416 -4.65 -7.56 7.90
C TYR A 416 -4.86 -7.35 6.40
N ILE A 417 -6.07 -7.66 5.91
CA ILE A 417 -6.45 -7.45 4.51
C ILE A 417 -7.95 -7.26 4.45
N ASN A 418 -8.42 -6.40 3.55
CA ASN A 418 -9.84 -6.18 3.33
C ASN A 418 -10.40 -7.08 2.24
N VAL A 419 -11.70 -7.24 2.28
CA VAL A 419 -12.57 -7.71 1.20
C VAL A 419 -13.53 -6.57 0.94
N GLN A 420 -13.25 -5.78 -0.07
CA GLN A 420 -13.98 -4.55 -0.41
C GLN A 420 -15.11 -4.86 -1.40
N HIS A 421 -16.19 -4.13 -1.31
CA HIS A 421 -17.40 -4.13 -2.17
C HIS A 421 -17.84 -5.50 -2.74
N PRO A 422 -17.90 -6.58 -1.93
CA PRO A 422 -18.36 -7.88 -2.43
C PRO A 422 -19.78 -7.80 -2.99
N GLY A 423 -20.10 -8.66 -3.94
CA GLY A 423 -21.46 -8.73 -4.54
C GLY A 423 -22.59 -8.96 -3.52
N SER A 424 -22.28 -9.47 -2.33
CA SER A 424 -23.20 -9.59 -1.19
C SER A 424 -23.38 -8.27 -0.42
N GLY A 425 -22.48 -7.30 -0.59
CA GLY A 425 -22.43 -6.07 0.21
C GLY A 425 -21.82 -6.25 1.61
N GLU A 426 -21.19 -7.39 1.88
CA GLU A 426 -20.62 -7.74 3.18
C GLU A 426 -19.10 -7.49 3.23
N ASP A 427 -18.71 -6.22 3.17
CA ASP A 427 -17.30 -5.83 3.33
C ASP A 427 -16.71 -6.37 4.63
N ARG A 428 -15.44 -6.74 4.60
CA ARG A 428 -14.77 -7.39 5.74
C ARG A 428 -13.33 -6.90 5.88
N THR A 429 -12.87 -6.84 7.12
CA THR A 429 -11.44 -6.87 7.42
C THR A 429 -11.07 -8.24 7.98
N MET A 430 -10.14 -8.89 7.34
CA MET A 430 -9.62 -10.19 7.74
C MET A 430 -8.30 -10.01 8.47
N MET A 431 -8.11 -10.75 9.56
CA MET A 431 -6.81 -10.97 10.16
C MET A 431 -6.26 -12.31 9.66
N LEU A 432 -5.09 -12.28 9.04
CA LEU A 432 -4.34 -13.44 8.63
C LEU A 432 -3.27 -13.77 9.68
N MET A 433 -3.08 -15.05 9.96
CA MET A 433 -2.14 -15.52 10.97
C MET A 433 -1.24 -16.60 10.39
N ALA A 434 0.07 -16.47 10.57
CA ALA A 434 1.02 -17.54 10.31
C ALA A 434 1.34 -18.27 11.62
N SER A 435 1.05 -19.56 11.70
CA SER A 435 1.43 -20.36 12.88
C SER A 435 2.93 -20.60 12.89
N PRO A 436 3.60 -20.57 14.06
CA PRO A 436 5.00 -20.94 14.14
C PRO A 436 5.25 -22.34 13.56
N VAL A 437 6.23 -22.47 12.69
CA VAL A 437 6.64 -23.76 12.16
C VAL A 437 7.20 -24.60 13.30
N LYS A 438 6.65 -25.80 13.54
CA LYS A 438 7.24 -26.74 14.51
C LYS A 438 8.62 -27.14 13.99
N THR A 439 9.68 -26.73 14.68
CA THR A 439 10.99 -27.30 14.43
C THR A 439 10.97 -28.78 14.86
N ASP A 440 11.63 -29.64 14.12
CA ASP A 440 11.70 -31.11 14.38
C ASP A 440 12.19 -31.52 15.78
N GLN A 441 12.49 -30.58 16.66
CA GLN A 441 12.93 -30.76 18.02
C GLN A 441 11.87 -30.61 19.10
N GLY A 442 10.59 -30.49 18.76
CA GLY A 442 9.49 -30.53 19.73
C GLY A 442 9.47 -29.41 20.79
N LYS A 443 10.20 -28.32 20.59
CA LYS A 443 10.12 -27.15 21.45
C LYS A 443 9.19 -26.12 20.80
N HIS A 444 8.02 -25.93 21.39
CA HIS A 444 7.22 -24.73 21.17
C HIS A 444 8.07 -23.53 21.61
N LEU A 445 8.44 -22.67 20.68
CA LEU A 445 8.86 -21.32 21.02
C LEU A 445 7.56 -20.58 21.36
N GLY A 446 7.41 -20.35 22.65
CA GLY A 446 6.16 -19.96 23.24
C GLY A 446 5.85 -18.50 23.09
N THR A 447 4.57 -18.25 22.99
CA THR A 447 3.90 -17.05 23.47
C THR A 447 4.31 -16.72 24.91
N GLN A 448 4.89 -15.56 25.13
CA GLN A 448 4.72 -14.76 26.36
C GLN A 448 4.27 -13.36 25.97
#